data_09f7c94244d25c09ac544cf7ab5c638d
#
_entry.id   09f7c94244d25c09ac544cf7ab5c638d
#
_cell.length_a   1.000
_cell.length_b   1.000
_cell.length_c   1.000
_cell.angle_alpha   90.00
_cell.angle_beta   90.00
_cell.angle_gamma   90.00
#
_symmetry.space_group_name_H-M   'P 1'
#
loop_
_entity.id
_entity.type
_entity.pdbx_description
1 polymer ?
#
loop_
_entity_poly.entity_id
_entity_poly.type
_entity_poly.pdbx_seq_one_letter_code
_entity_poly.pdbx_strand_id
1 'polypeptide(L)'
;MLSKLLKIASISLTILVLPSLVSAQASFTLAQVDQLELNNLLLAGNKYVESQNYDKALETYEKAADMDGKNSQIFSGIGYVQTLRKNYAEAAKAYQKAVKLSPEDSKLQYALGFCLGNLGENLAAAEAYEKAIALEPDNLQNHFGLGVVLVRAKEYDRAVETYEKIIALAPDNHKAYKIASRILLKQRQYPEAIALLQVAIKQQPDESDLRLLLANALLDQGNLTAGLEALELAKGVAPQNQLIYLQIGNILYQQGELDRALTEYQWATRLKRDDPAAIQGTGLVYLAQKNYYRAIVDFRHLTELAPTNPIGYHNLGLALKGRNRDEEAIAALEKALTLYKTNGNQAQVEQVTALIGKIHGE
;
A
#
# COMPACT_ATOMS: atom_id res chain seq x y z
N MET A 1 21.03 1.92 105.72
CA MET A 1 22.35 1.53 105.39
C MET A 1 22.59 1.83 103.94
N LEU A 2 23.69 2.54 103.66
CA LEU A 2 24.41 2.80 102.36
C LEU A 2 23.67 3.55 101.28
N SER A 3 23.74 4.75 101.28
CA SER A 3 24.51 5.82 100.63
C SER A 3 25.60 5.32 99.71
N LYS A 4 25.60 5.76 98.45
CA LYS A 4 26.74 6.30 97.74
C LYS A 4 26.38 6.63 96.32
N LEU A 5 26.32 7.97 96.05
CA LEU A 5 27.07 8.66 95.01
C LEU A 5 27.29 7.96 93.62
N LEU A 6 26.56 8.43 92.67
CA LEU A 6 27.03 8.40 91.29
C LEU A 6 27.06 9.85 90.76
N LYS A 7 28.27 10.34 90.49
CA LYS A 7 28.54 11.53 89.75
C LYS A 7 28.24 11.22 88.26
N ILE A 8 27.29 11.89 87.67
CA ILE A 8 27.04 11.87 86.29
C ILE A 8 27.94 12.91 85.62
N ALA A 9 28.99 12.41 84.88
CA ALA A 9 29.77 13.25 84.02
C ALA A 9 28.94 13.50 82.75
N SER A 10 28.47 14.73 82.59
CA SER A 10 27.85 15.19 81.33
C SER A 10 28.91 15.27 80.24
N ILE A 11 28.97 14.27 79.32
CA ILE A 11 29.68 14.36 78.05
C ILE A 11 28.76 15.09 77.12
N SER A 12 29.05 16.39 76.89
CA SER A 12 28.45 17.15 75.79
C SER A 12 29.01 16.63 74.46
N LEU A 13 28.28 15.74 73.83
CA LEU A 13 28.58 15.31 72.44
C LEU A 13 28.18 16.46 71.49
N THR A 14 29.10 17.35 71.22
CA THR A 14 28.96 18.32 70.14
C THR A 14 29.05 17.55 68.82
N ILE A 15 27.88 17.23 68.22
CA ILE A 15 27.82 16.74 66.88
C ILE A 15 28.22 17.89 65.95
N LEU A 16 29.48 17.89 65.51
CA LEU A 16 29.92 18.71 64.39
C LEU A 16 29.26 18.18 63.12
N VAL A 17 28.07 18.71 62.81
CA VAL A 17 27.44 18.48 61.52
C VAL A 17 28.25 19.24 60.49
N LEU A 18 29.08 18.53 59.74
CA LEU A 18 29.84 19.09 58.62
C LEU A 18 28.87 19.70 57.60
N PRO A 19 29.00 20.97 57.24
CA PRO A 19 28.09 21.65 56.33
C PRO A 19 28.01 20.96 54.94
N SER A 20 29.03 20.18 54.56
CA SER A 20 29.08 19.38 53.37
C SER A 20 28.13 18.19 53.35
N LEU A 21 27.82 17.58 54.50
CA LEU A 21 26.85 16.48 54.63
C LEU A 21 25.42 16.99 54.53
N VAL A 22 25.12 18.16 55.08
CA VAL A 22 23.78 18.77 55.02
C VAL A 22 23.46 19.23 53.59
N SER A 23 24.48 19.82 52.91
CA SER A 23 24.30 20.22 51.53
C SER A 23 24.15 19.00 50.55
N ALA A 24 24.88 17.91 50.84
CA ALA A 24 24.76 16.67 50.04
C ALA A 24 23.41 15.97 50.26
N GLN A 25 22.89 15.93 51.50
CA GLN A 25 21.56 15.38 51.79
C GLN A 25 20.42 16.26 51.21
N ALA A 26 20.54 17.58 51.29
CA ALA A 26 19.59 18.49 50.68
C ALA A 26 19.59 18.38 49.15
N SER A 27 20.75 18.27 48.54
CA SER A 27 20.88 18.06 47.10
C SER A 27 20.31 16.69 46.64
N PHE A 28 20.55 15.65 47.46
CA PHE A 28 20.01 14.32 47.20
C PHE A 28 18.45 14.28 47.29
N THR A 29 17.87 14.94 48.29
CA THR A 29 16.42 15.03 48.42
C THR A 29 15.76 15.88 47.35
N LEU A 30 16.39 16.97 46.93
CA LEU A 30 15.92 17.79 45.81
C LEU A 30 15.92 16.99 44.48
N ALA A 31 17.03 16.31 44.16
CA ALA A 31 17.09 15.47 42.98
C ALA A 31 16.05 14.34 42.97
N GLN A 32 15.72 13.77 44.13
CA GLN A 32 14.66 12.78 44.25
C GLN A 32 13.26 13.38 44.03
N VAL A 33 13.00 14.59 44.49
CA VAL A 33 11.73 15.30 44.26
C VAL A 33 11.57 15.63 42.77
N ASP A 34 12.62 16.16 42.15
CA ASP A 34 12.60 16.48 40.73
C ASP A 34 12.37 15.22 39.88
N GLN A 35 13.00 14.09 40.24
CA GLN A 35 12.78 12.80 39.55
C GLN A 35 11.35 12.29 39.74
N LEU A 36 10.74 12.45 40.93
CA LEU A 36 9.36 12.04 41.18
C LEU A 36 8.40 12.91 40.37
N GLU A 37 8.63 14.21 40.29
CA GLU A 37 7.82 15.14 39.52
C GLU A 37 7.89 14.81 38.02
N LEU A 38 9.10 14.56 37.49
CA LEU A 38 9.28 14.13 36.10
C LEU A 38 8.51 12.84 35.77
N ASN A 39 8.61 11.84 36.64
CA ASN A 39 7.88 10.58 36.47
C ASN A 39 6.35 10.81 36.49
N ASN A 40 5.85 11.69 37.37
CA ASN A 40 4.44 12.04 37.44
C ASN A 40 3.97 12.75 36.14
N LEU A 41 4.77 13.65 35.58
CA LEU A 41 4.48 14.28 34.28
C LEU A 41 4.44 13.27 33.15
N LEU A 42 5.38 12.33 33.06
CA LEU A 42 5.37 11.27 32.04
C LEU A 42 4.11 10.40 32.16
N LEU A 43 3.74 10.00 33.36
CA LEU A 43 2.50 9.23 33.61
C LEU A 43 1.23 10.04 33.27
N ALA A 44 1.20 11.33 33.61
CA ALA A 44 0.08 12.20 33.26
C ALA A 44 -0.02 12.40 31.74
N GLY A 45 1.10 12.62 31.07
CA GLY A 45 1.17 12.70 29.61
C GLY A 45 0.60 11.45 28.93
N ASN A 46 1.01 10.26 29.38
CA ASN A 46 0.48 8.99 28.88
C ASN A 46 -1.04 8.87 29.09
N LYS A 47 -1.57 9.23 30.28
CA LYS A 47 -3.01 9.23 30.55
C LYS A 47 -3.79 10.19 29.64
N TYR A 48 -3.22 11.36 29.33
CA TYR A 48 -3.81 12.28 28.37
C TYR A 48 -3.81 11.71 26.95
N VAL A 49 -2.78 10.97 26.56
CA VAL A 49 -2.76 10.24 25.29
C VAL A 49 -3.86 9.18 25.23
N GLU A 50 -3.98 8.35 26.27
CA GLU A 50 -5.03 7.33 26.36
C GLU A 50 -6.44 7.92 26.30
N SER A 51 -6.66 9.09 26.92
CA SER A 51 -7.91 9.84 26.85
C SER A 51 -8.07 10.69 25.59
N GLN A 52 -7.17 10.59 24.63
CA GLN A 52 -7.13 11.35 23.38
C GLN A 52 -7.06 12.88 23.55
N ASN A 53 -6.66 13.34 24.74
CA ASN A 53 -6.46 14.76 25.01
C ASN A 53 -5.05 15.18 24.62
N TYR A 54 -4.81 15.24 23.30
CA TYR A 54 -3.47 15.45 22.73
C TYR A 54 -2.85 16.81 23.09
N ASP A 55 -3.66 17.86 23.25
CA ASP A 55 -3.15 19.18 23.63
C ASP A 55 -2.59 19.17 25.06
N LYS A 56 -3.33 18.58 26.02
CA LYS A 56 -2.81 18.42 27.38
C LYS A 56 -1.62 17.46 27.45
N ALA A 57 -1.60 16.41 26.63
CA ALA A 57 -0.46 15.51 26.55
C ALA A 57 0.80 16.26 26.12
N LEU A 58 0.72 17.08 25.07
CA LEU A 58 1.86 17.90 24.60
C LEU A 58 2.31 18.89 25.66
N GLU A 59 1.40 19.68 26.24
CA GLU A 59 1.73 20.62 27.31
C GLU A 59 2.45 19.93 28.47
N THR A 60 2.00 18.72 28.83
CA THR A 60 2.59 17.95 29.93
C THR A 60 3.99 17.44 29.57
N TYR A 61 4.19 16.94 28.34
CA TYR A 61 5.52 16.52 27.90
C TYR A 61 6.47 17.70 27.69
N GLU A 62 5.98 18.87 27.28
CA GLU A 62 6.80 20.09 27.20
C GLU A 62 7.31 20.53 28.56
N LYS A 63 6.43 20.51 29.61
CA LYS A 63 6.85 20.75 31.00
C LYS A 63 7.91 19.72 31.44
N ALA A 64 7.74 18.45 31.09
CA ALA A 64 8.74 17.43 31.37
C ALA A 64 10.08 17.71 30.64
N ALA A 65 10.03 18.22 29.39
CA ALA A 65 11.21 18.56 28.60
C ALA A 65 11.99 19.76 29.16
N ASP A 66 11.29 20.70 29.83
CA ASP A 66 11.91 21.82 30.53
C ASP A 66 12.67 21.34 31.78
N MET A 67 12.20 20.28 32.45
CA MET A 67 12.87 19.67 33.60
C MET A 67 14.06 18.79 33.17
N ASP A 68 13.90 17.96 32.15
CA ASP A 68 14.93 17.05 31.64
C ASP A 68 14.96 17.00 30.11
N GLY A 69 15.67 17.95 29.53
CA GLY A 69 15.86 18.03 28.08
C GLY A 69 16.75 16.94 27.48
N LYS A 70 17.24 15.97 28.27
CA LYS A 70 18.07 14.83 27.85
C LYS A 70 17.38 13.49 27.94
N ASN A 71 16.11 13.45 28.31
CA ASN A 71 15.35 12.23 28.43
C ASN A 71 14.65 11.90 27.07
N SER A 72 15.10 10.82 26.44
CA SER A 72 14.57 10.40 25.13
C SER A 72 13.09 10.02 25.16
N GLN A 73 12.57 9.54 26.31
CA GLN A 73 11.17 9.14 26.47
C GLN A 73 10.22 10.33 26.32
N ILE A 74 10.62 11.53 26.78
CA ILE A 74 9.83 12.75 26.63
C ILE A 74 9.64 13.08 25.15
N PHE A 75 10.75 13.09 24.36
CA PHE A 75 10.68 13.41 22.93
C PHE A 75 10.01 12.31 22.13
N SER A 76 10.12 11.06 22.57
CA SER A 76 9.33 9.95 22.05
C SER A 76 7.84 10.17 22.27
N GLY A 77 7.43 10.60 23.48
CA GLY A 77 6.04 10.93 23.81
C GLY A 77 5.50 12.08 22.95
N ILE A 78 6.26 13.17 22.80
CA ILE A 78 5.89 14.29 21.91
C ILE A 78 5.74 13.80 20.47
N GLY A 79 6.73 13.04 19.97
CA GLY A 79 6.70 12.47 18.62
C GLY A 79 5.46 11.58 18.40
N TYR A 80 5.13 10.75 19.39
CA TYR A 80 3.96 9.88 19.32
C TYR A 80 2.65 10.66 19.24
N VAL A 81 2.46 11.67 20.11
CA VAL A 81 1.27 12.52 20.08
C VAL A 81 1.15 13.26 18.76
N GLN A 82 2.24 13.82 18.24
CA GLN A 82 2.23 14.51 16.93
C GLN A 82 1.93 13.54 15.78
N THR A 83 2.38 12.28 15.88
CA THR A 83 2.03 11.23 14.93
C THR A 83 0.53 10.92 14.94
N LEU A 84 -0.10 10.81 16.11
CA LEU A 84 -1.54 10.61 16.26
C LEU A 84 -2.35 11.78 15.67
N ARG A 85 -1.82 12.99 15.77
CA ARG A 85 -2.40 14.20 15.15
C ARG A 85 -2.10 14.32 13.67
N LYS A 86 -1.32 13.40 13.08
CA LYS A 86 -0.80 13.42 11.71
C LYS A 86 0.11 14.63 11.40
N ASN A 87 0.66 15.26 12.42
CA ASN A 87 1.64 16.34 12.29
C ASN A 87 3.04 15.73 12.10
N TYR A 88 3.25 15.04 11.00
CA TYR A 88 4.45 14.23 10.77
C TYR A 88 5.77 15.03 10.79
N ALA A 89 5.74 16.31 10.41
CA ALA A 89 6.93 17.15 10.46
C ALA A 89 7.40 17.40 11.90
N GLU A 90 6.47 17.76 12.80
CA GLU A 90 6.80 17.97 14.22
C GLU A 90 7.12 16.64 14.91
N ALA A 91 6.42 15.57 14.52
CA ALA A 91 6.73 14.22 15.01
C ALA A 91 8.17 13.81 14.64
N ALA A 92 8.57 14.00 13.38
CA ALA A 92 9.91 13.68 12.93
C ALA A 92 11.01 14.46 13.69
N LYS A 93 10.80 15.77 13.93
CA LYS A 93 11.71 16.59 14.75
C LYS A 93 11.86 16.06 16.17
N ALA A 94 10.74 15.68 16.80
CA ALA A 94 10.75 15.12 18.14
C ALA A 94 11.46 13.77 18.18
N TYR A 95 11.15 12.86 17.24
CA TYR A 95 11.85 11.57 17.14
C TYR A 95 13.33 11.71 16.79
N GLN A 96 13.73 12.67 15.93
CA GLN A 96 15.14 12.96 15.67
C GLN A 96 15.88 13.34 16.97
N LYS A 97 15.25 14.12 17.85
CA LYS A 97 15.81 14.46 19.16
C LYS A 97 15.90 13.23 20.06
N ALA A 98 14.84 12.40 20.10
CA ALA A 98 14.82 11.16 20.85
C ALA A 98 15.93 10.19 20.41
N VAL A 99 16.09 10.00 19.08
CA VAL A 99 17.13 9.15 18.48
C VAL A 99 18.54 9.64 18.81
N LYS A 100 18.78 10.96 18.82
CA LYS A 100 20.08 11.52 19.24
C LYS A 100 20.41 11.20 20.70
N LEU A 101 19.40 11.10 21.55
CA LEU A 101 19.56 10.80 22.99
C LEU A 101 19.67 9.29 23.24
N SER A 102 19.01 8.48 22.43
CA SER A 102 18.99 7.00 22.53
C SER A 102 19.13 6.38 21.14
N PRO A 103 20.35 6.38 20.54
CA PRO A 103 20.55 5.91 19.18
C PRO A 103 20.36 4.40 19.00
N GLU A 104 20.49 3.62 20.08
CA GLU A 104 20.32 2.15 20.10
C GLU A 104 18.86 1.70 20.30
N ASP A 105 17.90 2.62 20.29
CA ASP A 105 16.49 2.27 20.39
C ASP A 105 15.88 2.10 18.98
N SER A 106 15.68 0.84 18.60
CA SER A 106 15.09 0.45 17.31
C SER A 106 13.70 1.06 17.09
N LYS A 107 12.89 1.19 18.16
CA LYS A 107 11.53 1.74 18.06
C LYS A 107 11.53 3.21 17.70
N LEU A 108 12.52 3.98 18.20
CA LEU A 108 12.68 5.39 17.86
C LEU A 108 13.09 5.56 16.40
N GLN A 109 14.00 4.72 15.92
CA GLN A 109 14.43 4.71 14.50
C GLN A 109 13.24 4.33 13.59
N TYR A 110 12.45 3.31 13.97
CA TYR A 110 11.24 2.94 13.25
C TYR A 110 10.23 4.10 13.20
N ALA A 111 9.96 4.74 14.35
CA ALA A 111 9.00 5.85 14.44
C ALA A 111 9.45 7.06 13.61
N LEU A 112 10.75 7.35 13.59
CA LEU A 112 11.34 8.38 12.74
C LEU A 112 11.13 8.03 11.27
N GLY A 113 11.47 6.81 10.86
CA GLY A 113 11.27 6.32 9.50
C GLY A 113 9.81 6.41 9.06
N PHE A 114 8.86 6.05 9.94
CA PHE A 114 7.42 6.17 9.68
C PHE A 114 7.00 7.63 9.42
N CYS A 115 7.47 8.57 10.24
CA CYS A 115 7.13 9.99 10.06
C CYS A 115 7.73 10.56 8.78
N LEU A 116 9.00 10.29 8.50
CA LEU A 116 9.69 10.73 7.27
C LEU A 116 9.01 10.15 6.02
N GLY A 117 8.63 8.86 6.05
CA GLY A 117 7.92 8.21 4.94
C GLY A 117 6.53 8.82 4.67
N ASN A 118 5.83 9.31 5.71
CA ASN A 118 4.57 10.03 5.55
C ASN A 118 4.75 11.47 5.05
N LEU A 119 5.92 12.07 5.25
CA LEU A 119 6.30 13.36 4.66
C LEU A 119 6.73 13.24 3.18
N GLY A 120 6.92 12.01 2.69
CA GLY A 120 7.46 11.76 1.34
C GLY A 120 9.00 11.81 1.27
N GLU A 121 9.67 11.98 2.41
CA GLU A 121 11.14 11.93 2.53
C GLU A 121 11.62 10.47 2.53
N ASN A 122 11.31 9.76 1.43
CA ASN A 122 11.41 8.30 1.38
C ASN A 122 12.84 7.77 1.58
N LEU A 123 13.88 8.46 1.08
CA LEU A 123 15.27 8.02 1.27
C LEU A 123 15.73 8.21 2.71
N ALA A 124 15.41 9.34 3.33
CA ALA A 124 15.71 9.55 4.75
C ALA A 124 14.94 8.57 5.66
N ALA A 125 13.71 8.23 5.29
CA ALA A 125 12.93 7.19 5.95
C ALA A 125 13.61 5.82 5.83
N ALA A 126 14.13 5.48 4.65
CA ALA A 126 14.87 4.23 4.43
C ALA A 126 16.08 4.12 5.34
N GLU A 127 16.90 5.18 5.46
CA GLU A 127 18.04 5.21 6.38
C GLU A 127 17.64 4.97 7.84
N ALA A 128 16.52 5.54 8.28
CA ALA A 128 16.01 5.32 9.63
C ALA A 128 15.55 3.87 9.84
N TYR A 129 14.85 3.28 8.87
CA TYR A 129 14.44 1.87 8.92
C TYR A 129 15.65 0.92 8.86
N GLU A 130 16.68 1.22 8.07
CA GLU A 130 17.91 0.41 8.02
C GLU A 130 18.63 0.40 9.38
N LYS A 131 18.67 1.55 10.08
CA LYS A 131 19.17 1.60 11.46
C LYS A 131 18.32 0.77 12.42
N ALA A 132 16.98 0.82 12.29
CA ALA A 132 16.08 -0.02 13.07
C ALA A 132 16.33 -1.52 12.81
N ILE A 133 16.55 -1.91 11.55
CA ILE A 133 16.89 -3.28 11.15
C ILE A 133 18.26 -3.70 11.69
N ALA A 134 19.26 -2.82 11.67
CA ALA A 134 20.57 -3.11 12.24
C ALA A 134 20.51 -3.44 13.75
N LEU A 135 19.56 -2.80 14.46
CA LEU A 135 19.32 -3.04 15.89
C LEU A 135 18.45 -4.27 16.15
N GLU A 136 17.45 -4.51 15.31
CA GLU A 136 16.51 -5.63 15.39
C GLU A 136 16.36 -6.31 14.02
N PRO A 137 17.30 -7.18 13.61
CA PRO A 137 17.34 -7.74 12.25
C PRO A 137 16.12 -8.60 11.86
N ASP A 138 15.48 -9.23 12.84
CA ASP A 138 14.35 -10.14 12.61
C ASP A 138 12.97 -9.44 12.74
N ASN A 139 12.96 -8.14 12.99
CA ASN A 139 11.73 -7.39 13.14
C ASN A 139 11.07 -7.12 11.78
N LEU A 140 10.05 -7.89 11.45
CA LEU A 140 9.32 -7.78 10.19
C LEU A 140 8.75 -6.38 9.93
N GLN A 141 8.33 -5.64 10.97
CA GLN A 141 7.78 -4.30 10.80
C GLN A 141 8.82 -3.32 10.25
N ASN A 142 10.08 -3.43 10.70
CA ASN A 142 11.19 -2.61 10.20
C ASN A 142 11.42 -2.88 8.70
N HIS A 143 11.46 -4.15 8.30
CA HIS A 143 11.62 -4.53 6.89
C HIS A 143 10.42 -4.09 6.04
N PHE A 144 9.17 -4.25 6.53
CA PHE A 144 8.00 -3.75 5.81
C PHE A 144 8.03 -2.24 5.62
N GLY A 145 8.42 -1.50 6.67
CA GLY A 145 8.58 -0.05 6.61
C GLY A 145 9.60 0.35 5.53
N LEU A 146 10.77 -0.28 5.55
CA LEU A 146 11.83 -0.08 4.56
C LEU A 146 11.34 -0.39 3.14
N GLY A 147 10.75 -1.56 2.92
CA GLY A 147 10.26 -1.96 1.61
C GLY A 147 9.25 -0.98 1.01
N VAL A 148 8.32 -0.48 1.83
CA VAL A 148 7.31 0.50 1.39
C VAL A 148 7.94 1.81 0.93
N VAL A 149 8.89 2.36 1.69
CA VAL A 149 9.52 3.64 1.34
C VAL A 149 10.47 3.50 0.16
N LEU A 150 11.14 2.36 -0.01
CA LEU A 150 11.96 2.07 -1.18
C LEU A 150 11.12 1.99 -2.47
N VAL A 151 9.94 1.35 -2.42
CA VAL A 151 9.00 1.35 -3.56
C VAL A 151 8.57 2.78 -3.93
N ARG A 152 8.27 3.64 -2.93
CA ARG A 152 7.93 5.05 -3.16
C ARG A 152 9.10 5.86 -3.71
N ALA A 153 10.32 5.55 -3.27
CA ALA A 153 11.55 6.14 -3.78
C ALA A 153 11.94 5.63 -5.18
N LYS A 154 11.24 4.60 -5.70
CA LYS A 154 11.55 3.88 -6.95
C LYS A 154 12.88 3.10 -6.90
N GLU A 155 13.39 2.82 -5.71
CA GLU A 155 14.53 1.95 -5.44
C GLU A 155 14.10 0.48 -5.51
N TYR A 156 13.70 0.04 -6.71
CA TYR A 156 13.00 -1.24 -6.89
C TYR A 156 13.85 -2.45 -6.54
N ASP A 157 15.14 -2.45 -6.88
CA ASP A 157 16.04 -3.59 -6.61
C ASP A 157 16.20 -3.77 -5.09
N ARG A 158 16.48 -2.69 -4.36
CA ARG A 158 16.56 -2.70 -2.88
C ARG A 158 15.23 -3.11 -2.24
N ALA A 159 14.11 -2.69 -2.83
CA ALA A 159 12.79 -3.08 -2.35
C ALA A 159 12.57 -4.59 -2.51
N VAL A 160 12.93 -5.19 -3.65
CA VAL A 160 12.85 -6.64 -3.86
C VAL A 160 13.70 -7.38 -2.84
N GLU A 161 14.98 -7.02 -2.67
CA GLU A 161 15.86 -7.60 -1.67
C GLU A 161 15.27 -7.53 -0.24
N THR A 162 14.63 -6.39 0.08
CA THR A 162 13.97 -6.21 1.39
C THR A 162 12.79 -7.16 1.56
N TYR A 163 11.95 -7.33 0.53
CA TYR A 163 10.83 -8.27 0.59
C TYR A 163 11.28 -9.74 0.58
N GLU A 164 12.40 -10.06 -0.07
CA GLU A 164 13.02 -11.39 0.02
C GLU A 164 13.53 -11.70 1.43
N LYS A 165 14.05 -10.69 2.16
CA LYS A 165 14.37 -10.84 3.59
C LYS A 165 13.12 -11.14 4.43
N ILE A 166 11.99 -10.44 4.15
CA ILE A 166 10.73 -10.75 4.83
C ILE A 166 10.28 -12.17 4.54
N ILE A 167 10.40 -12.63 3.30
CA ILE A 167 10.06 -13.99 2.89
C ILE A 167 10.98 -15.02 3.59
N ALA A 168 12.27 -14.73 3.74
CA ALA A 168 13.19 -15.61 4.45
C ALA A 168 12.86 -15.71 5.94
N LEU A 169 12.45 -14.60 6.58
CA LEU A 169 12.05 -14.56 7.99
C LEU A 169 10.66 -15.16 8.23
N ALA A 170 9.74 -15.00 7.29
CA ALA A 170 8.36 -15.44 7.37
C ALA A 170 7.93 -16.03 6.00
N PRO A 171 8.26 -17.29 5.72
CA PRO A 171 7.96 -17.93 4.43
C PRO A 171 6.48 -18.01 4.06
N ASP A 172 5.58 -17.93 5.04
CA ASP A 172 4.14 -17.92 4.87
C ASP A 172 3.56 -16.53 4.58
N ASN A 173 4.40 -15.51 4.51
CA ASN A 173 3.96 -14.13 4.31
C ASN A 173 3.61 -13.85 2.85
N HIS A 174 2.39 -14.23 2.41
CA HIS A 174 1.89 -14.02 1.05
C HIS A 174 1.92 -12.55 0.59
N LYS A 175 1.80 -11.59 1.53
CA LYS A 175 1.87 -10.15 1.21
C LYS A 175 3.24 -9.76 0.68
N ALA A 176 4.32 -10.31 1.25
CA ALA A 176 5.68 -10.06 0.79
C ALA A 176 5.90 -10.61 -0.63
N TYR A 177 5.46 -11.85 -0.89
CA TYR A 177 5.49 -12.44 -2.23
C TYR A 177 4.74 -11.60 -3.25
N LYS A 178 3.50 -11.16 -2.94
CA LYS A 178 2.68 -10.34 -3.83
C LYS A 178 3.36 -9.01 -4.18
N ILE A 179 3.97 -8.36 -3.19
CA ILE A 179 4.62 -7.06 -3.42
C ILE A 179 5.92 -7.25 -4.22
N ALA A 180 6.79 -8.17 -3.84
CA ALA A 180 8.02 -8.47 -4.56
C ALA A 180 7.73 -8.83 -6.02
N SER A 181 6.80 -9.74 -6.26
CA SER A 181 6.41 -10.12 -7.62
C SER A 181 5.87 -8.95 -8.45
N ARG A 182 5.05 -8.08 -7.86
CA ARG A 182 4.56 -6.87 -8.57
C ARG A 182 5.68 -5.90 -8.93
N ILE A 183 6.70 -5.78 -8.08
CA ILE A 183 7.88 -4.94 -8.37
C ILE A 183 8.66 -5.56 -9.54
N LEU A 184 8.94 -6.86 -9.49
CA LEU A 184 9.61 -7.59 -10.56
C LEU A 184 8.86 -7.47 -11.90
N LEU A 185 7.52 -7.63 -11.89
CA LEU A 185 6.69 -7.43 -13.08
C LEU A 185 6.79 -6.01 -13.63
N LYS A 186 6.81 -5.00 -12.76
CA LYS A 186 6.98 -3.61 -13.17
C LYS A 186 8.34 -3.36 -13.82
N GLN A 187 9.37 -4.08 -13.39
CA GLN A 187 10.72 -4.07 -13.97
C GLN A 187 10.85 -5.00 -15.22
N ARG A 188 9.77 -5.69 -15.60
CA ARG A 188 9.75 -6.71 -16.65
C ARG A 188 10.67 -7.91 -16.40
N GLN A 189 10.99 -8.17 -15.14
CA GLN A 189 11.75 -9.35 -14.70
C GLN A 189 10.78 -10.53 -14.52
N TYR A 190 10.23 -10.98 -15.66
CA TYR A 190 9.18 -12.01 -15.67
C TYR A 190 9.65 -13.37 -15.13
N PRO A 191 10.84 -13.88 -15.47
CA PRO A 191 11.29 -15.19 -14.97
C PRO A 191 11.37 -15.23 -13.44
N GLU A 192 11.92 -14.18 -12.82
CA GLU A 192 12.07 -14.05 -11.38
C GLU A 192 10.71 -13.94 -10.69
N ALA A 193 9.81 -13.12 -11.25
CA ALA A 193 8.44 -12.99 -10.75
C ALA A 193 7.69 -14.32 -10.80
N ILE A 194 7.80 -15.07 -11.91
CA ILE A 194 7.17 -16.37 -12.09
C ILE A 194 7.69 -17.38 -11.06
N ALA A 195 9.02 -17.47 -10.90
CA ALA A 195 9.63 -18.37 -9.93
C ALA A 195 9.15 -18.09 -8.50
N LEU A 196 9.13 -16.81 -8.12
CA LEU A 196 8.66 -16.36 -6.79
C LEU A 196 7.19 -16.69 -6.57
N LEU A 197 6.33 -16.45 -7.55
CA LEU A 197 4.89 -16.74 -7.48
C LEU A 197 4.61 -18.25 -7.43
N GLN A 198 5.38 -19.07 -8.15
CA GLN A 198 5.24 -20.53 -8.08
C GLN A 198 5.56 -21.07 -6.67
N VAL A 199 6.56 -20.51 -6.00
CA VAL A 199 6.87 -20.87 -4.61
C VAL A 199 5.72 -20.45 -3.69
N ALA A 200 5.22 -19.22 -3.83
CA ALA A 200 4.12 -18.71 -3.02
C ALA A 200 2.83 -19.55 -3.18
N ILE A 201 2.47 -19.93 -4.42
CA ILE A 201 1.28 -20.74 -4.70
C ILE A 201 1.38 -22.15 -4.11
N LYS A 202 2.58 -22.75 -4.07
CA LYS A 202 2.78 -24.06 -3.41
C LYS A 202 2.50 -24.01 -1.92
N GLN A 203 2.84 -22.89 -1.27
CA GLN A 203 2.61 -22.69 0.16
C GLN A 203 1.16 -22.29 0.47
N GLN A 204 0.53 -21.53 -0.42
CA GLN A 204 -0.83 -21.00 -0.28
C GLN A 204 -1.64 -21.24 -1.55
N PRO A 205 -2.10 -22.47 -1.77
CA PRO A 205 -2.79 -22.85 -3.00
C PRO A 205 -4.15 -22.19 -3.18
N ASP A 206 -4.78 -21.70 -2.11
CA ASP A 206 -6.10 -21.08 -2.13
C ASP A 206 -6.06 -19.54 -2.35
N GLU A 207 -4.85 -18.94 -2.44
CA GLU A 207 -4.68 -17.51 -2.71
C GLU A 207 -4.83 -17.21 -4.22
N SER A 208 -6.04 -16.80 -4.61
CA SER A 208 -6.35 -16.51 -6.02
C SER A 208 -5.53 -15.36 -6.61
N ASP A 209 -5.19 -14.36 -5.79
CA ASP A 209 -4.39 -13.21 -6.23
C ASP A 209 -2.99 -13.60 -6.71
N LEU A 210 -2.36 -14.63 -6.07
CA LEU A 210 -1.05 -15.13 -6.49
C LEU A 210 -1.14 -15.79 -7.87
N ARG A 211 -2.23 -16.55 -8.12
CA ARG A 211 -2.47 -17.20 -9.41
C ARG A 211 -2.75 -16.17 -10.51
N LEU A 212 -3.48 -15.11 -10.20
CA LEU A 212 -3.72 -14.00 -11.12
C LEU A 212 -2.42 -13.26 -11.48
N LEU A 213 -1.57 -13.02 -10.49
CA LEU A 213 -0.25 -12.42 -10.73
C LEU A 213 0.63 -13.34 -11.60
N LEU A 214 0.61 -14.66 -11.35
CA LEU A 214 1.31 -15.64 -12.17
C LEU A 214 0.80 -15.64 -13.60
N ALA A 215 -0.52 -15.64 -13.79
CA ALA A 215 -1.12 -15.57 -15.10
C ALA A 215 -0.68 -14.30 -15.86
N ASN A 216 -0.76 -13.13 -15.20
CA ASN A 216 -0.31 -11.88 -15.80
C ASN A 216 1.18 -11.91 -16.16
N ALA A 217 2.03 -12.45 -15.27
CA ALA A 217 3.46 -12.60 -15.54
C ALA A 217 3.74 -13.44 -16.80
N LEU A 218 3.03 -14.57 -16.93
CA LEU A 218 3.16 -15.47 -18.10
C LEU A 218 2.64 -14.82 -19.37
N LEU A 219 1.52 -14.10 -19.30
CA LEU A 219 0.95 -13.36 -20.44
C LEU A 219 1.86 -12.22 -20.88
N ASP A 220 2.40 -11.45 -19.96
CA ASP A 220 3.32 -10.34 -20.26
C ASP A 220 4.66 -10.84 -20.82
N GLN A 221 5.07 -12.07 -20.44
CA GLN A 221 6.21 -12.77 -21.04
C GLN A 221 5.90 -13.26 -22.47
N GLY A 222 4.64 -13.28 -22.88
CA GLY A 222 4.19 -13.79 -24.20
C GLY A 222 3.80 -15.27 -24.18
N ASN A 223 3.79 -15.94 -23.04
CA ASN A 223 3.40 -17.35 -22.93
C ASN A 223 1.87 -17.47 -22.70
N LEU A 224 1.11 -17.31 -23.79
CA LEU A 224 -0.35 -17.32 -23.74
C LEU A 224 -0.92 -18.63 -23.21
N THR A 225 -0.33 -19.78 -23.57
CA THR A 225 -0.83 -21.09 -23.14
C THR A 225 -0.71 -21.25 -21.62
N ALA A 226 0.48 -21.05 -21.07
CA ALA A 226 0.67 -21.15 -19.63
C ALA A 226 -0.10 -20.08 -18.84
N GLY A 227 -0.26 -18.87 -19.43
CA GLY A 227 -1.09 -17.81 -18.86
C GLY A 227 -2.57 -18.20 -18.76
N LEU A 228 -3.11 -18.82 -19.82
CA LEU A 228 -4.47 -19.34 -19.83
C LEU A 228 -4.66 -20.47 -18.82
N GLU A 229 -3.73 -21.42 -18.73
CA GLU A 229 -3.75 -22.48 -17.72
C GLU A 229 -3.75 -21.92 -16.30
N ALA A 230 -2.92 -20.93 -16.02
CA ALA A 230 -2.87 -20.27 -14.71
C ALA A 230 -4.18 -19.56 -14.37
N LEU A 231 -4.85 -18.93 -15.38
CA LEU A 231 -6.16 -18.31 -15.19
C LEU A 231 -7.26 -19.35 -14.93
N GLU A 232 -7.25 -20.50 -15.63
CA GLU A 232 -8.21 -21.58 -15.38
C GLU A 232 -8.07 -22.15 -13.95
N LEU A 233 -6.83 -22.29 -13.46
CA LEU A 233 -6.58 -22.66 -12.07
C LEU A 233 -7.06 -21.56 -11.09
N ALA A 234 -6.86 -20.28 -11.42
CA ALA A 234 -7.37 -19.16 -10.63
C ALA A 234 -8.91 -19.15 -10.58
N LYS A 235 -9.57 -19.46 -11.70
CA LYS A 235 -11.03 -19.60 -11.81
C LYS A 235 -11.57 -20.67 -10.85
N GLY A 236 -10.86 -21.79 -10.73
CA GLY A 236 -11.22 -22.86 -9.79
C GLY A 236 -11.20 -22.42 -8.32
N VAL A 237 -10.26 -21.57 -7.95
CA VAL A 237 -10.11 -21.04 -6.58
C VAL A 237 -11.04 -19.86 -6.30
N ALA A 238 -11.26 -18.99 -7.28
CA ALA A 238 -12.07 -17.78 -7.13
C ALA A 238 -13.15 -17.67 -8.22
N PRO A 239 -14.15 -18.53 -8.21
CA PRO A 239 -15.20 -18.57 -9.26
C PRO A 239 -16.10 -17.32 -9.28
N GLN A 240 -16.03 -16.47 -8.26
CA GLN A 240 -16.77 -15.20 -8.21
C GLN A 240 -15.93 -13.99 -8.67
N ASN A 241 -14.68 -14.19 -9.07
CA ASN A 241 -13.83 -13.12 -9.55
C ASN A 241 -14.04 -12.87 -11.03
N GLN A 242 -14.83 -11.85 -11.35
CA GLN A 242 -15.18 -11.47 -12.72
C GLN A 242 -13.95 -11.23 -13.62
N LEU A 243 -12.86 -10.66 -13.08
CA LEU A 243 -11.68 -10.31 -13.87
C LEU A 243 -11.03 -11.54 -14.52
N ILE A 244 -11.13 -12.71 -13.88
CA ILE A 244 -10.60 -13.96 -14.42
C ILE A 244 -11.32 -14.32 -15.71
N TYR A 245 -12.63 -14.27 -15.70
CA TYR A 245 -13.47 -14.58 -16.86
C TYR A 245 -13.21 -13.60 -18.02
N LEU A 246 -13.07 -12.30 -17.72
CA LEU A 246 -12.71 -11.29 -18.71
C LEU A 246 -11.35 -11.58 -19.36
N GLN A 247 -10.34 -11.93 -18.56
CA GLN A 247 -9.00 -12.23 -19.08
C GLN A 247 -9.00 -13.50 -19.93
N ILE A 248 -9.65 -14.57 -19.47
CA ILE A 248 -9.81 -15.80 -20.25
C ILE A 248 -10.55 -15.51 -21.56
N GLY A 249 -11.66 -14.79 -21.52
CA GLY A 249 -12.44 -14.39 -22.67
C GLY A 249 -11.61 -13.60 -23.70
N ASN A 250 -10.79 -12.65 -23.24
CA ASN A 250 -9.91 -11.87 -24.11
C ASN A 250 -8.88 -12.75 -24.82
N ILE A 251 -8.25 -13.69 -24.12
CA ILE A 251 -7.25 -14.59 -24.71
C ILE A 251 -7.91 -15.51 -25.75
N LEU A 252 -9.04 -16.12 -25.41
CA LEU A 252 -9.78 -16.99 -26.31
C LEU A 252 -10.29 -16.25 -27.55
N TYR A 253 -10.75 -15.01 -27.39
CA TYR A 253 -11.14 -14.15 -28.51
C TYR A 253 -9.96 -13.88 -29.46
N GLN A 254 -8.78 -13.57 -28.92
CA GLN A 254 -7.56 -13.36 -29.72
C GLN A 254 -7.12 -14.64 -30.45
N GLN A 255 -7.35 -15.81 -29.85
CA GLN A 255 -7.08 -17.10 -30.48
C GLN A 255 -8.14 -17.53 -31.51
N GLY A 256 -9.24 -16.74 -31.65
CA GLY A 256 -10.34 -17.07 -32.55
C GLY A 256 -11.31 -18.13 -32.00
N GLU A 257 -11.14 -18.53 -30.73
CA GLU A 257 -12.03 -19.50 -30.04
C GLU A 257 -13.32 -18.81 -29.57
N LEU A 258 -14.09 -18.29 -30.53
CA LEU A 258 -15.19 -17.38 -30.30
C LEU A 258 -16.29 -17.91 -29.35
N ASP A 259 -16.66 -19.19 -29.45
CA ASP A 259 -17.72 -19.78 -28.64
C ASP A 259 -17.29 -19.91 -27.15
N ARG A 260 -16.03 -20.27 -26.93
CA ARG A 260 -15.45 -20.33 -25.60
C ARG A 260 -15.31 -18.92 -25.01
N ALA A 261 -14.83 -17.96 -25.81
CA ALA A 261 -14.74 -16.56 -25.39
C ALA A 261 -16.11 -16.00 -24.99
N LEU A 262 -17.17 -16.29 -25.80
CA LEU A 262 -18.53 -15.88 -25.49
C LEU A 262 -19.00 -16.44 -24.14
N THR A 263 -18.70 -17.69 -23.85
CA THR A 263 -19.06 -18.34 -22.60
C THR A 263 -18.42 -17.62 -21.41
N GLU A 264 -17.14 -17.29 -21.49
CA GLU A 264 -16.41 -16.59 -20.42
C GLU A 264 -16.94 -15.16 -20.22
N TYR A 265 -17.16 -14.39 -21.28
CA TYR A 265 -17.75 -13.06 -21.17
C TYR A 265 -19.19 -13.08 -20.61
N GLN A 266 -19.98 -14.11 -20.93
CA GLN A 266 -21.30 -14.29 -20.35
C GLN A 266 -21.24 -14.59 -18.84
N TRP A 267 -20.25 -15.35 -18.39
CA TRP A 267 -20.01 -15.54 -16.96
C TRP A 267 -19.59 -14.23 -16.30
N ALA A 268 -18.72 -13.44 -16.91
CA ALA A 268 -18.38 -12.12 -16.41
C ALA A 268 -19.62 -11.20 -16.27
N THR A 269 -20.53 -11.23 -17.26
CA THR A 269 -21.79 -10.47 -17.23
C THR A 269 -22.74 -10.96 -16.13
N ARG A 270 -22.80 -12.27 -15.86
CA ARG A 270 -23.60 -12.81 -14.75
C ARG A 270 -23.10 -12.35 -13.39
N LEU A 271 -21.79 -12.27 -13.22
CA LEU A 271 -21.18 -11.81 -11.98
C LEU A 271 -21.34 -10.30 -11.78
N LYS A 272 -21.31 -9.53 -12.86
CA LYS A 272 -21.54 -8.08 -12.84
C LYS A 272 -22.25 -7.64 -14.11
N ARG A 273 -23.56 -7.45 -13.98
CA ARG A 273 -24.49 -7.31 -15.10
C ARG A 273 -24.15 -6.18 -16.07
N ASP A 274 -23.84 -5.00 -15.56
CA ASP A 274 -23.61 -3.80 -16.38
C ASP A 274 -22.11 -3.44 -16.43
N ASP A 275 -21.27 -4.47 -16.58
CA ASP A 275 -19.84 -4.26 -16.78
C ASP A 275 -19.53 -3.96 -18.24
N PRO A 276 -19.01 -2.74 -18.54
CA PRO A 276 -18.73 -2.35 -19.93
C PRO A 276 -17.73 -3.26 -20.64
N ALA A 277 -16.77 -3.84 -19.92
CA ALA A 277 -15.77 -4.72 -20.52
C ALA A 277 -16.37 -6.07 -20.94
N ALA A 278 -17.25 -6.64 -20.11
CA ALA A 278 -17.95 -7.88 -20.43
C ALA A 278 -18.90 -7.71 -21.62
N ILE A 279 -19.70 -6.61 -21.61
CA ILE A 279 -20.62 -6.30 -22.72
C ILE A 279 -19.85 -6.01 -24.02
N GLN A 280 -18.75 -5.29 -23.94
CA GLN A 280 -17.87 -5.09 -25.10
C GLN A 280 -17.34 -6.44 -25.64
N GLY A 281 -16.93 -7.34 -24.74
CA GLY A 281 -16.44 -8.67 -25.11
C GLY A 281 -17.50 -9.50 -25.83
N THR A 282 -18.73 -9.60 -25.29
CA THR A 282 -19.83 -10.32 -25.96
C THR A 282 -20.18 -9.70 -27.30
N GLY A 283 -20.26 -8.36 -27.37
CA GLY A 283 -20.52 -7.62 -28.61
C GLY A 283 -19.46 -7.88 -29.70
N LEU A 284 -18.18 -7.90 -29.33
CA LEU A 284 -17.07 -8.20 -30.25
C LEU A 284 -17.16 -9.64 -30.77
N VAL A 285 -17.47 -10.61 -29.91
CA VAL A 285 -17.65 -12.00 -30.34
C VAL A 285 -18.83 -12.10 -31.31
N TYR A 286 -19.99 -11.50 -31.02
CA TYR A 286 -21.14 -11.51 -31.93
C TYR A 286 -20.83 -10.80 -33.26
N LEU A 287 -20.05 -9.73 -33.24
CA LEU A 287 -19.62 -9.05 -34.47
C LEU A 287 -18.71 -9.97 -35.31
N ALA A 288 -17.74 -10.65 -34.70
CA ALA A 288 -16.85 -11.60 -35.36
C ALA A 288 -17.64 -12.81 -35.94
N GLN A 289 -18.64 -13.30 -35.22
CA GLN A 289 -19.55 -14.36 -35.69
C GLN A 289 -20.58 -13.87 -36.74
N LYS A 290 -20.55 -12.58 -37.13
CA LYS A 290 -21.55 -11.92 -37.99
C LYS A 290 -22.99 -11.98 -37.47
N ASN A 291 -23.15 -12.19 -36.17
CA ASN A 291 -24.43 -12.07 -35.48
C ASN A 291 -24.71 -10.59 -35.16
N TYR A 292 -24.88 -9.82 -36.23
CA TYR A 292 -25.00 -8.36 -36.14
C TYR A 292 -26.18 -7.89 -35.26
N TYR A 293 -27.27 -8.67 -35.19
CA TYR A 293 -28.41 -8.32 -34.35
C TYR A 293 -28.00 -8.25 -32.85
N ARG A 294 -27.36 -9.30 -32.35
CA ARG A 294 -26.89 -9.34 -30.97
C ARG A 294 -25.76 -8.33 -30.72
N ALA A 295 -24.86 -8.18 -31.67
CA ALA A 295 -23.81 -7.16 -31.57
C ALA A 295 -24.38 -5.74 -31.43
N ILE A 296 -25.44 -5.39 -32.21
CA ILE A 296 -26.12 -4.09 -32.09
C ILE A 296 -26.72 -3.90 -30.71
N VAL A 297 -27.36 -4.93 -30.12
CA VAL A 297 -27.93 -4.86 -28.79
C VAL A 297 -26.87 -4.57 -27.75
N ASP A 298 -25.77 -5.34 -27.75
CA ASP A 298 -24.68 -5.19 -26.79
C ASP A 298 -23.99 -3.83 -26.93
N PHE A 299 -23.67 -3.40 -28.16
CA PHE A 299 -22.99 -2.11 -28.36
C PHE A 299 -23.88 -0.90 -28.09
N ARG A 300 -25.21 -0.98 -28.30
CA ARG A 300 -26.14 0.06 -27.83
C ARG A 300 -26.10 0.18 -26.29
N HIS A 301 -26.21 -0.95 -25.61
CA HIS A 301 -26.10 -0.96 -24.15
C HIS A 301 -24.75 -0.43 -23.67
N LEU A 302 -23.66 -0.78 -24.35
CA LEU A 302 -22.33 -0.23 -24.06
C LEU A 302 -22.28 1.29 -24.23
N THR A 303 -22.93 1.87 -25.26
CA THR A 303 -22.97 3.32 -25.46
C THR A 303 -23.82 4.06 -24.44
N GLU A 304 -24.80 3.39 -23.85
CA GLU A 304 -25.58 3.92 -22.73
C GLU A 304 -24.78 3.94 -21.44
N LEU A 305 -24.05 2.87 -21.14
CA LEU A 305 -23.23 2.73 -19.93
C LEU A 305 -21.96 3.60 -19.97
N ALA A 306 -21.39 3.76 -21.15
CA ALA A 306 -20.14 4.47 -21.35
C ALA A 306 -20.24 5.46 -22.54
N PRO A 307 -20.99 6.55 -22.40
CA PRO A 307 -21.30 7.46 -23.53
C PRO A 307 -20.11 8.25 -24.06
N THR A 308 -19.00 8.23 -23.36
CA THR A 308 -17.71 8.85 -23.79
C THR A 308 -16.73 7.84 -24.37
N ASN A 309 -17.09 6.55 -24.44
CA ASN A 309 -16.23 5.51 -25.01
C ASN A 309 -16.42 5.42 -26.53
N PRO A 310 -15.44 5.84 -27.35
CA PRO A 310 -15.56 5.79 -28.79
C PRO A 310 -15.66 4.37 -29.37
N ILE A 311 -15.12 3.36 -28.68
CA ILE A 311 -15.11 1.96 -29.14
C ILE A 311 -16.53 1.40 -29.24
N GLY A 312 -17.41 1.75 -28.28
CA GLY A 312 -18.82 1.35 -28.32
C GLY A 312 -19.53 1.82 -29.58
N TYR A 313 -19.39 3.11 -29.90
CA TYR A 313 -19.99 3.69 -31.11
C TYR A 313 -19.38 3.16 -32.40
N HIS A 314 -18.07 2.99 -32.45
CA HIS A 314 -17.36 2.43 -33.61
C HIS A 314 -17.90 1.04 -33.93
N ASN A 315 -17.93 0.14 -32.94
CA ASN A 315 -18.40 -1.23 -33.15
C ASN A 315 -19.90 -1.32 -33.40
N LEU A 316 -20.68 -0.40 -32.82
CA LEU A 316 -22.10 -0.25 -33.17
C LEU A 316 -22.26 0.08 -34.66
N GLY A 317 -21.48 1.02 -35.17
CA GLY A 317 -21.48 1.38 -36.59
C GLY A 317 -21.11 0.19 -37.49
N LEU A 318 -20.09 -0.60 -37.14
CA LEU A 318 -19.73 -1.82 -37.86
C LEU A 318 -20.87 -2.86 -37.87
N ALA A 319 -21.52 -3.07 -36.71
CA ALA A 319 -22.63 -4.02 -36.60
C ALA A 319 -23.87 -3.57 -37.38
N LEU A 320 -24.19 -2.26 -37.38
CA LEU A 320 -25.27 -1.67 -38.17
C LEU A 320 -25.01 -1.78 -39.67
N LYS A 321 -23.76 -1.51 -40.10
CA LYS A 321 -23.33 -1.71 -41.49
C LYS A 321 -23.51 -3.16 -41.92
N GLY A 322 -23.15 -4.13 -41.05
CA GLY A 322 -23.35 -5.55 -41.33
C GLY A 322 -24.82 -5.93 -41.52
N ARG A 323 -25.76 -5.10 -41.08
CA ARG A 323 -27.22 -5.24 -41.31
C ARG A 323 -27.77 -4.38 -42.45
N ASN A 324 -26.91 -3.72 -43.21
CA ASN A 324 -27.25 -2.73 -44.26
C ASN A 324 -28.13 -1.56 -43.73
N ARG A 325 -27.87 -1.14 -42.45
CA ARG A 325 -28.51 0.03 -41.85
C ARG A 325 -27.53 1.21 -41.96
N ASP A 326 -27.26 1.64 -43.20
CA ASP A 326 -26.16 2.54 -43.52
C ASP A 326 -26.28 3.91 -42.85
N GLU A 327 -27.47 4.52 -42.84
CA GLU A 327 -27.68 5.82 -42.19
C GLU A 327 -27.39 5.78 -40.68
N GLU A 328 -27.85 4.73 -39.99
CA GLU A 328 -27.60 4.58 -38.57
C GLU A 328 -26.13 4.21 -38.29
N ALA A 329 -25.50 3.45 -39.20
CA ALA A 329 -24.07 3.13 -39.11
C ALA A 329 -23.23 4.41 -39.20
N ILE A 330 -23.53 5.29 -40.17
CA ILE A 330 -22.86 6.58 -40.33
C ILE A 330 -23.03 7.43 -39.07
N ALA A 331 -24.24 7.58 -38.54
CA ALA A 331 -24.49 8.36 -37.32
C ALA A 331 -23.70 7.84 -36.12
N ALA A 332 -23.61 6.53 -35.94
CA ALA A 332 -22.80 5.92 -34.88
C ALA A 332 -21.29 6.18 -35.09
N LEU A 333 -20.78 6.02 -36.33
CA LEU A 333 -19.39 6.26 -36.68
C LEU A 333 -18.98 7.72 -36.54
N GLU A 334 -19.86 8.68 -36.86
CA GLU A 334 -19.61 10.13 -36.65
C GLU A 334 -19.46 10.45 -35.17
N LYS A 335 -20.28 9.82 -34.32
CA LYS A 335 -20.13 9.95 -32.87
C LYS A 335 -18.81 9.39 -32.39
N ALA A 336 -18.39 8.20 -32.88
CA ALA A 336 -17.09 7.64 -32.59
C ALA A 336 -15.94 8.55 -33.05
N LEU A 337 -16.05 9.11 -34.28
CA LEU A 337 -15.07 10.01 -34.87
C LEU A 337 -14.88 11.28 -34.00
N THR A 338 -15.98 11.87 -33.54
CA THR A 338 -15.95 13.02 -32.64
C THR A 338 -15.20 12.70 -31.35
N LEU A 339 -15.50 11.57 -30.74
CA LEU A 339 -14.85 11.12 -29.50
C LEU A 339 -13.35 10.80 -29.71
N TYR A 340 -12.99 10.14 -30.84
CA TYR A 340 -11.58 9.86 -31.14
C TYR A 340 -10.78 11.15 -31.37
N LYS A 341 -11.37 12.18 -32.05
CA LYS A 341 -10.75 13.50 -32.21
C LYS A 341 -10.51 14.18 -30.86
N THR A 342 -11.51 14.16 -29.97
CA THR A 342 -11.40 14.72 -28.62
C THR A 342 -10.30 14.03 -27.80
N ASN A 343 -10.12 12.71 -27.98
CA ASN A 343 -9.11 11.92 -27.30
C ASN A 343 -7.73 11.96 -27.97
N GLY A 344 -7.56 12.67 -29.08
CA GLY A 344 -6.29 12.79 -29.82
C GLY A 344 -5.85 11.49 -30.52
N ASN A 345 -6.76 10.55 -30.77
CA ASN A 345 -6.43 9.26 -31.42
C ASN A 345 -6.51 9.36 -32.96
N GLN A 346 -5.48 9.94 -33.57
CA GLN A 346 -5.42 10.22 -34.99
C GLN A 346 -5.57 8.97 -35.89
N ALA A 347 -4.97 7.84 -35.49
CA ALA A 347 -5.06 6.59 -36.27
C ALA A 347 -6.51 6.09 -36.39
N GLN A 348 -7.28 6.16 -35.30
CA GLN A 348 -8.69 5.77 -35.33
C GLN A 348 -9.56 6.79 -36.07
N VAL A 349 -9.21 8.08 -36.01
CA VAL A 349 -9.86 9.13 -36.79
C VAL A 349 -9.78 8.81 -38.29
N GLU A 350 -8.59 8.50 -38.80
CA GLU A 350 -8.38 8.14 -40.19
C GLU A 350 -9.15 6.88 -40.61
N GLN A 351 -9.08 5.85 -39.76
CA GLN A 351 -9.79 4.58 -40.02
C GLN A 351 -11.31 4.78 -40.10
N VAL A 352 -11.90 5.49 -39.14
CA VAL A 352 -13.35 5.72 -39.10
C VAL A 352 -13.79 6.63 -40.26
N THR A 353 -13.01 7.66 -40.59
CA THR A 353 -13.29 8.54 -41.72
C THR A 353 -13.34 7.74 -43.04
N ALA A 354 -12.33 6.90 -43.29
CA ALA A 354 -12.30 6.04 -44.48
C ALA A 354 -13.47 5.05 -44.52
N LEU A 355 -13.91 4.57 -43.34
CA LEU A 355 -15.09 3.67 -43.27
C LEU A 355 -16.39 4.40 -43.64
N ILE A 356 -16.58 5.63 -43.16
CA ILE A 356 -17.74 6.45 -43.52
C ILE A 356 -17.76 6.73 -45.03
N GLY A 357 -16.62 7.12 -45.64
CA GLY A 357 -16.52 7.33 -47.07
C GLY A 357 -16.91 6.08 -47.91
N LYS A 358 -16.44 4.91 -47.48
CA LYS A 358 -16.83 3.64 -48.14
C LYS A 358 -18.34 3.34 -48.02
N ILE A 359 -19.00 3.77 -46.97
CA ILE A 359 -20.45 3.58 -46.82
C ILE A 359 -21.21 4.55 -47.75
N HIS A 360 -20.70 5.77 -47.96
CA HIS A 360 -21.27 6.73 -48.89
C HIS A 360 -21.06 6.34 -50.38
N GLY A 361 -20.18 5.38 -50.68
CA GLY A 361 -19.86 5.00 -52.06
C GLY A 361 -18.73 5.80 -52.72
N GLU A 362 -17.91 6.45 -51.88
CA GLU A 362 -16.70 7.19 -52.28
C GLU A 362 -15.43 6.27 -52.31
#